data_3883fe618f12260668cbc19ddcc254c1
#
_entry.id   3883fe618f12260668cbc19ddcc254c1
#
_cell.length_a   1.000
_cell.length_b   1.000
_cell.length_c   1.000
_cell.angle_alpha   90.00
_cell.angle_beta   90.00
_cell.angle_gamma   90.00
#
_symmetry.space_group_name_H-M   'P 1'
#
loop_
_entity.id
_entity.type
_entity.pdbx_description
1 polymer ?
#
loop_
_entity_poly.entity_id
_entity_poly.type
_entity_poly.pdbx_seq_one_letter_code
_entity_poly.pdbx_strand_id
1 'polypeptide(L)'
;EVFYPLSQAYGFKPKDEKERAEHEKNMEKLLYDAAMAPLEVMKEAGEMLSDIEFLAKNGSKLAVSDAGVAVSLLRSAVSGAMMNVIINLKYMKDRKLAGELLDEASELLESTMEKSDIIYRTVLEVLL
;
A
#
# COMPACT_ATOMS: atom_id res chain seq x y z
N GLU A 1 -1.44 -10.94 10.10
CA GLU A 1 -0.74 -11.44 11.33
C GLU A 1 0.27 -10.43 11.90
N VAL A 2 0.85 -9.51 11.11
CA VAL A 2 1.84 -8.51 11.58
C VAL A 2 1.26 -7.47 12.55
N PHE A 3 -0.03 -7.18 12.49
CA PHE A 3 -0.67 -6.17 13.34
C PHE A 3 -0.79 -6.61 14.81
N TYR A 4 -1.04 -7.87 15.08
CA TYR A 4 -1.23 -8.35 16.45
C TYR A 4 0.02 -8.20 17.35
N PRO A 5 1.23 -8.59 16.91
CA PRO A 5 2.46 -8.34 17.67
C PRO A 5 2.71 -6.83 17.92
N LEU A 6 2.45 -5.98 16.94
CA LEU A 6 2.61 -4.54 17.08
C LEU A 6 1.64 -3.97 18.13
N SER A 7 0.36 -4.38 18.12
CA SER A 7 -0.62 -3.91 19.09
C SER A 7 -0.28 -4.33 20.53
N GLN A 8 0.28 -5.53 20.70
CA GLN A 8 0.78 -6.00 22.00
C GLN A 8 1.99 -5.20 22.48
N ALA A 9 2.92 -4.89 21.58
CA ALA A 9 4.11 -4.11 21.90
C ALA A 9 3.76 -2.70 22.37
N TYR A 10 2.72 -2.05 21.83
CA TYR A 10 2.24 -0.76 22.33
C TYR A 10 1.74 -0.81 23.79
N GLY A 11 1.22 -1.95 24.24
CA GLY A 11 0.76 -2.14 25.62
C GLY A 11 1.88 -2.45 26.62
N PHE A 12 3.09 -2.79 26.15
CA PHE A 12 4.20 -3.18 27.02
C PHE A 12 4.81 -1.95 27.73
N LYS A 13 5.08 -2.08 29.03
CA LYS A 13 5.70 -1.03 29.85
C LYS A 13 7.04 -1.54 30.39
N PRO A 14 8.19 -1.09 29.84
CA PRO A 14 9.52 -1.49 30.33
C PRO A 14 9.74 -1.05 31.78
N LYS A 15 10.37 -1.89 32.59
CA LYS A 15 10.62 -1.66 34.00
C LYS A 15 12.00 -1.06 34.28
N ASP A 16 12.95 -1.30 33.38
CA ASP A 16 14.33 -0.81 33.49
C ASP A 16 14.87 -0.36 32.14
N GLU A 17 16.09 0.17 32.13
CA GLU A 17 16.75 0.71 30.93
C GLU A 17 17.07 -0.38 29.89
N LYS A 18 17.38 -1.59 30.35
CA LYS A 18 17.66 -2.73 29.47
C LYS A 18 16.38 -3.19 28.74
N GLU A 19 15.30 -3.37 29.47
CA GLU A 19 13.99 -3.68 28.88
C GLU A 19 13.52 -2.59 27.93
N ARG A 20 13.82 -1.31 28.22
CA ARG A 20 13.49 -0.19 27.34
C ARG A 20 14.24 -0.27 26.02
N ALA A 21 15.54 -0.49 26.05
CA ALA A 21 16.36 -0.59 24.83
C ALA A 21 15.94 -1.79 23.96
N GLU A 22 15.62 -2.92 24.58
CA GLU A 22 15.13 -4.11 23.89
C GLU A 22 13.73 -3.88 23.28
N HIS A 23 12.84 -3.25 24.03
CA HIS A 23 11.51 -2.87 23.56
C HIS A 23 11.57 -1.90 22.38
N GLU A 24 12.41 -0.88 22.42
CA GLU A 24 12.61 0.05 21.33
C GLU A 24 13.09 -0.61 20.04
N LYS A 25 14.03 -1.54 20.15
CA LYS A 25 14.51 -2.33 19.02
C LYS A 25 13.42 -3.22 18.43
N ASN A 26 12.63 -3.85 19.30
CA ASN A 26 11.50 -4.67 18.89
C ASN A 26 10.41 -3.83 18.21
N MET A 27 10.08 -2.67 18.75
CA MET A 27 9.12 -1.73 18.15
C MET A 27 9.54 -1.29 16.76
N GLU A 28 10.82 -0.95 16.55
CA GLU A 28 11.35 -0.57 15.25
C GLU A 28 11.11 -1.67 14.19
N LYS A 29 11.45 -2.92 14.56
CA LYS A 29 11.20 -4.07 13.69
C LYS A 29 9.72 -4.26 13.38
N LEU A 30 8.86 -4.20 14.39
CA LEU A 30 7.42 -4.41 14.22
C LEU A 30 6.77 -3.30 13.38
N LEU A 31 7.22 -2.06 13.51
CA LEU A 31 6.77 -0.95 12.66
C LEU A 31 7.19 -1.13 11.20
N TYR A 32 8.43 -1.56 10.98
CA TYR A 32 8.91 -1.91 9.64
C TYR A 32 8.07 -3.03 9.03
N ASP A 33 7.90 -4.16 9.73
CA ASP A 33 7.12 -5.30 9.23
C ASP A 33 5.66 -4.90 8.94
N ALA A 34 5.07 -4.02 9.78
CA ALA A 34 3.71 -3.51 9.60
C ALA A 34 3.59 -2.51 8.43
N ALA A 35 4.68 -1.81 8.07
CA ALA A 35 4.71 -0.95 6.88
C ALA A 35 4.91 -1.76 5.59
N MET A 36 5.67 -2.85 5.65
CA MET A 36 5.95 -3.68 4.47
C MET A 36 4.70 -4.37 3.92
N ALA A 37 3.80 -4.85 4.77
CA ALA A 37 2.59 -5.54 4.32
C ALA A 37 1.70 -4.67 3.40
N PRO A 38 1.30 -3.44 3.76
CA PRO A 38 0.56 -2.56 2.85
C PRO A 38 1.40 -2.10 1.65
N LEU A 39 2.73 -1.98 1.77
CA LEU A 39 3.60 -1.65 0.65
C LEU A 39 3.59 -2.76 -0.42
N GLU A 40 3.61 -4.03 -0.01
CA GLU A 40 3.44 -5.17 -0.93
C GLU A 40 2.06 -5.15 -1.61
N VAL A 41 0.99 -4.81 -0.91
CA VAL A 41 -0.33 -4.62 -1.55
C VAL A 41 -0.28 -3.55 -2.63
N MET A 42 0.46 -2.45 -2.43
CA MET A 42 0.62 -1.40 -3.45
C MET A 42 1.38 -1.91 -4.68
N LYS A 43 2.42 -2.73 -4.49
CA LYS A 43 3.20 -3.35 -5.58
C LYS A 43 2.33 -4.31 -6.41
N GLU A 44 1.69 -5.26 -5.75
CA GLU A 44 0.79 -6.23 -6.38
C GLU A 44 -0.33 -5.53 -7.17
N ALA A 45 -0.93 -4.50 -6.58
CA ALA A 45 -1.94 -3.70 -7.24
C ALA A 45 -1.41 -3.00 -8.51
N GLY A 46 -0.18 -2.50 -8.47
CA GLY A 46 0.49 -1.90 -9.62
C GLY A 46 0.72 -2.89 -10.76
N GLU A 47 1.06 -4.13 -10.44
CA GLU A 47 1.24 -5.21 -11.43
C GLU A 47 -0.07 -5.60 -12.12
N MET A 48 -1.19 -5.62 -11.38
CA MET A 48 -2.51 -5.94 -11.93
C MET A 48 -3.02 -4.93 -12.97
N LEU A 49 -2.51 -3.70 -12.97
CA LEU A 49 -2.98 -2.66 -13.91
C LEU A 49 -2.79 -3.04 -15.38
N SER A 50 -1.74 -3.77 -15.71
CA SER A 50 -1.49 -4.20 -17.10
C SER A 50 -2.56 -5.18 -17.60
N ASP A 51 -3.01 -6.08 -16.75
CA ASP A 51 -4.08 -7.03 -17.08
C ASP A 51 -5.43 -6.33 -17.22
N ILE A 52 -5.71 -5.39 -16.32
CA ILE A 52 -6.94 -4.58 -16.39
C ILE A 52 -6.94 -3.70 -17.65
N GLU A 53 -5.80 -3.12 -18.02
CA GLU A 53 -5.65 -2.35 -19.25
C GLU A 53 -5.90 -3.21 -20.49
N PHE A 54 -5.36 -4.42 -20.51
CA PHE A 54 -5.60 -5.37 -21.60
C PHE A 54 -7.10 -5.69 -21.73
N LEU A 55 -7.80 -5.96 -20.62
CA LEU A 55 -9.24 -6.21 -20.61
C LEU A 55 -10.05 -4.99 -21.05
N ALA A 56 -9.65 -3.79 -20.66
CA ALA A 56 -10.31 -2.56 -21.07
C ALA A 56 -10.23 -2.32 -22.60
N LYS A 57 -9.12 -2.73 -23.22
CA LYS A 57 -8.89 -2.55 -24.67
C LYS A 57 -9.44 -3.67 -25.54
N ASN A 58 -9.47 -4.90 -25.02
CA ASN A 58 -9.73 -6.10 -25.82
C ASN A 58 -10.94 -6.93 -25.36
N GLY A 59 -11.52 -6.59 -24.23
CA GLY A 59 -12.66 -7.30 -23.68
C GLY A 59 -13.98 -7.08 -24.44
N SER A 60 -14.93 -7.98 -24.22
CA SER A 60 -16.32 -7.72 -24.65
C SER A 60 -16.88 -6.51 -23.88
N LYS A 61 -17.96 -5.90 -24.37
CA LYS A 61 -18.58 -4.75 -23.67
C LYS A 61 -18.88 -5.02 -22.19
N LEU A 62 -19.25 -6.24 -21.84
CA LEU A 62 -19.46 -6.64 -20.44
C LEU A 62 -18.15 -6.69 -19.65
N ALA A 63 -17.12 -7.30 -20.21
CA ALA A 63 -15.79 -7.37 -19.57
C ALA A 63 -15.14 -5.99 -19.43
N VAL A 64 -15.38 -5.06 -20.37
CA VAL A 64 -14.88 -3.69 -20.30
C VAL A 64 -15.49 -2.94 -19.10
N SER A 65 -16.79 -3.10 -18.82
CA SER A 65 -17.40 -2.49 -17.63
C SER A 65 -16.81 -3.02 -16.33
N ASP A 66 -16.52 -4.32 -16.26
CA ASP A 66 -15.88 -4.94 -15.09
C ASP A 66 -14.44 -4.44 -14.91
N ALA A 67 -13.69 -4.19 -16.00
CA ALA A 67 -12.38 -3.55 -15.94
C ALA A 67 -12.46 -2.13 -15.34
N GLY A 68 -13.51 -1.37 -15.64
CA GLY A 68 -13.76 -0.06 -15.03
C GLY A 68 -14.02 -0.12 -13.53
N VAL A 69 -14.78 -1.12 -13.08
CA VAL A 69 -15.01 -1.38 -11.66
C VAL A 69 -13.70 -1.81 -10.98
N ALA A 70 -12.97 -2.75 -11.59
CA ALA A 70 -11.71 -3.26 -11.06
C ALA A 70 -10.67 -2.15 -10.84
N VAL A 71 -10.45 -1.28 -11.84
CA VAL A 71 -9.50 -0.18 -11.71
C VAL A 71 -9.90 0.83 -10.62
N SER A 72 -11.19 1.07 -10.42
CA SER A 72 -11.70 1.97 -9.38
C SER A 72 -11.47 1.40 -7.97
N LEU A 73 -11.70 0.10 -7.78
CA LEU A 73 -11.44 -0.59 -6.52
C LEU A 73 -9.92 -0.63 -6.22
N LEU A 74 -9.11 -0.88 -7.24
CA LEU A 74 -7.66 -0.93 -7.11
C LEU A 74 -7.07 0.42 -6.70
N ARG A 75 -7.53 1.52 -7.28
CA ARG A 75 -7.18 2.88 -6.82
C ARG A 75 -7.47 3.09 -5.34
N SER A 76 -8.65 2.68 -4.91
CA SER A 76 -9.07 2.81 -3.51
C SER A 76 -8.20 1.95 -2.59
N ALA A 77 -7.87 0.73 -3.00
CA ALA A 77 -7.00 -0.17 -2.25
C ALA A 77 -5.60 0.42 -2.06
N VAL A 78 -4.98 0.95 -3.13
CA VAL A 78 -3.65 1.57 -3.08
C VAL A 78 -3.65 2.83 -2.22
N SER A 79 -4.68 3.68 -2.34
CA SER A 79 -4.81 4.86 -1.49
C SER A 79 -4.94 4.49 0.00
N GLY A 80 -5.73 3.46 0.31
CA GLY A 80 -5.86 2.95 1.68
C GLY A 80 -4.57 2.33 2.21
N ALA A 81 -3.88 1.54 1.38
CA ALA A 81 -2.58 0.96 1.74
C ALA A 81 -1.53 2.04 2.05
N MET A 82 -1.49 3.13 1.26
CA MET A 82 -0.61 4.27 1.52
C MET A 82 -0.81 4.87 2.91
N MET A 83 -2.06 4.99 3.38
CA MET A 83 -2.32 5.48 4.74
C MET A 83 -1.71 4.57 5.81
N ASN A 84 -1.78 3.25 5.60
CA ASN A 84 -1.19 2.27 6.51
C ASN A 84 0.35 2.27 6.44
N VAL A 85 0.96 2.50 5.28
CA VAL A 85 2.41 2.71 5.17
C VAL A 85 2.81 3.94 5.99
N ILE A 86 2.20 5.09 5.73
CA ILE A 86 2.53 6.36 6.38
C ILE A 86 2.45 6.26 7.91
N ILE A 87 1.37 5.69 8.45
CA ILE A 87 1.18 5.67 9.91
C ILE A 87 2.25 4.82 10.61
N ASN A 88 2.71 3.73 10.00
CA ASN A 88 3.76 2.91 10.57
C ASN A 88 5.14 3.58 10.43
N LEU A 89 5.48 4.11 9.26
CA LEU A 89 6.75 4.81 9.03
C LEU A 89 6.90 6.06 9.91
N LYS A 90 5.80 6.73 10.24
CA LYS A 90 5.80 7.92 11.11
C LYS A 90 6.45 7.66 12.47
N TYR A 91 6.28 6.47 13.02
CA TYR A 91 6.76 6.11 14.35
C TYR A 91 8.10 5.39 14.36
N MET A 92 8.67 5.07 13.20
CA MET A 92 10.02 4.52 13.08
C MET A 92 11.07 5.55 13.54
N LYS A 93 12.11 5.09 14.24
CA LYS A 93 13.25 5.90 14.66
C LYS A 93 14.28 6.06 13.54
N ASP A 94 14.46 5.04 12.72
CA ASP A 94 15.33 5.11 11.53
C ASP A 94 14.65 5.98 10.46
N ARG A 95 14.89 7.28 10.56
CA ARG A 95 14.28 8.27 9.64
C ARG A 95 14.78 8.17 8.22
N LYS A 96 15.98 7.61 8.01
CA LYS A 96 16.53 7.40 6.66
C LYS A 96 15.76 6.28 5.97
N LEU A 97 15.68 5.09 6.59
CA LEU A 97 14.93 3.96 6.06
C LEU A 97 13.44 4.31 5.88
N ALA A 98 12.83 4.97 6.87
CA ALA A 98 11.44 5.41 6.76
C ALA A 98 11.23 6.37 5.57
N GLY A 99 12.19 7.25 5.28
CA GLY A 99 12.15 8.13 4.11
C GLY A 99 12.23 7.36 2.80
N GLU A 100 13.17 6.43 2.67
CA GLU A 100 13.33 5.61 1.47
C GLU A 100 12.06 4.79 1.16
N LEU A 101 11.43 4.19 2.18
CA LEU A 101 10.18 3.45 2.02
C LEU A 101 8.98 4.37 1.69
N LEU A 102 8.97 5.58 2.22
CA LEU A 102 7.92 6.55 1.90
C LEU A 102 8.03 7.04 0.45
N ASP A 103 9.25 7.27 -0.03
CA ASP A 103 9.50 7.66 -1.42
C ASP A 103 9.04 6.55 -2.37
N GLU A 104 9.41 5.29 -2.09
CA GLU A 104 8.94 4.11 -2.85
C GLU A 104 7.41 4.02 -2.89
N ALA A 105 6.75 4.14 -1.74
CA ALA A 105 5.29 4.11 -1.66
C ALA A 105 4.63 5.27 -2.43
N SER A 106 5.26 6.45 -2.40
CA SER A 106 4.76 7.64 -3.11
C SER A 106 4.84 7.45 -4.63
N GLU A 107 5.95 6.91 -5.14
CA GLU A 107 6.12 6.58 -6.56
C GLU A 107 5.09 5.54 -7.03
N LEU A 108 4.85 4.50 -6.23
CA LEU A 108 3.84 3.47 -6.52
C LEU A 108 2.43 4.08 -6.55
N LEU A 109 2.11 4.95 -5.60
CA LEU A 109 0.81 5.64 -5.56
C LEU A 109 0.62 6.50 -6.82
N GLU A 110 1.58 7.37 -7.14
CA GLU A 110 1.52 8.28 -8.30
C GLU A 110 1.36 7.50 -9.61
N SER A 111 2.23 6.51 -9.85
CA SER A 111 2.16 5.66 -11.04
C SER A 111 0.84 4.91 -11.15
N THR A 112 0.31 4.40 -10.03
CA THR A 112 -0.99 3.70 -10.02
C THR A 112 -2.14 4.65 -10.33
N MET A 113 -2.14 5.87 -9.79
CA MET A 113 -3.18 6.86 -10.07
C MET A 113 -3.20 7.27 -11.53
N GLU A 114 -2.04 7.59 -12.12
CA GLU A 114 -1.93 7.98 -13.53
C GLU A 114 -2.42 6.87 -14.48
N LYS A 115 -1.93 5.65 -14.30
CA LYS A 115 -2.34 4.50 -15.13
C LYS A 115 -3.82 4.19 -14.97
N SER A 116 -4.34 4.25 -13.75
CA SER A 116 -5.75 4.02 -13.45
C SER A 116 -6.65 5.04 -14.14
N ASP A 117 -6.25 6.32 -14.18
CA ASP A 117 -6.99 7.36 -14.88
C ASP A 117 -7.06 7.11 -16.41
N ILE A 118 -5.96 6.65 -16.99
CA ILE A 118 -5.91 6.29 -18.42
C ILE A 118 -6.85 5.12 -18.70
N ILE A 119 -6.75 4.04 -17.89
CA ILE A 119 -7.60 2.84 -18.06
C ILE A 119 -9.08 3.20 -17.91
N TYR A 120 -9.42 3.99 -16.89
CA TYR A 120 -10.80 4.39 -16.63
C TYR A 120 -11.39 5.20 -17.79
N ARG A 121 -10.62 6.14 -18.36
CA ARG A 121 -11.03 6.90 -19.55
C ARG A 121 -11.23 5.99 -20.76
N THR A 122 -10.31 5.05 -21.01
CA THR A 122 -10.44 4.04 -22.09
C THR A 122 -11.75 3.25 -21.94
N VAL A 123 -12.08 2.83 -20.72
CA VAL A 123 -13.35 2.13 -20.44
C VAL A 123 -14.55 3.01 -20.80
N LEU A 124 -14.55 4.26 -20.38
CA LEU A 124 -15.65 5.20 -20.70
C LEU A 124 -15.81 5.41 -22.20
N GLU A 125 -14.71 5.57 -22.94
CA GLU A 125 -14.73 5.73 -24.41
C GLU A 125 -15.33 4.51 -25.13
N VAL A 126 -15.11 3.31 -24.61
CA VAL A 126 -15.67 2.07 -25.19
C VAL A 126 -17.17 1.90 -24.84
N LEU A 127 -17.60 2.39 -23.68
CA LEU A 127 -18.98 2.21 -23.20
C LEU A 127 -19.95 3.28 -23.72
N LEU A 128 -19.46 4.49 -24.00
CA LEU A 128 -20.26 5.63 -24.47
C LEU A 128 -20.32 5.69 -25.99
#